data_107c072d406e82164cfc3d9b0f28402b
#
_entry.id   107c072d406e82164cfc3d9b0f28402b
#
_cell.length_a   1.000
_cell.length_b   1.000
_cell.length_c   1.000
_cell.angle_alpha   90.00
_cell.angle_beta   90.00
_cell.angle_gamma   90.00
#
_symmetry.space_group_name_H-M   'P 1'
#
loop_
_entity.id
_entity.type
_entity.pdbx_description
1 polymer ?
#
loop_
_entity_poly.entity_id
_entity_poly.type
_entity_poly.pdbx_seq_one_letter_code
_entity_poly.pdbx_strand_id
1 'polypeptide(L)'
;RMMRAAYFSSKLKFKLAQPLINSMKKISSRIEIVSAERIRDEFIKILKTEKPSIGIIVLQKAGLLKYVFPEIDTMYGMDQTSEWHHKDIFAHTIQVVDNAAKLSNKMEIRFAALVHDIAKPKTRRIDKKKGYTFHGHDAVGERMINEVARRMKLPNVLKFYLKKLTLLHLRPIALVKDIVTDSAVRRLMVAAGDDLEDLMILCRADITTKNPKRVKKYLKNFEKVEKKMNSVFEKDSIK
;
A
#
# COMPACT_ATOMS: atom_id res chain seq x y z
N ARG A 1 24.90 -3.40 5.12
CA ARG A 1 24.70 -3.25 6.59
C ARG A 1 23.53 -2.32 6.94
N MET A 2 23.39 -1.14 6.29
CA MET A 2 22.31 -0.16 6.58
C MET A 2 20.89 -0.75 6.44
N MET A 3 20.60 -1.46 5.34
CA MET A 3 19.31 -2.17 5.16
C MET A 3 19.04 -3.19 6.28
N ARG A 4 20.08 -3.93 6.70
CA ARG A 4 19.97 -4.87 7.82
C ARG A 4 19.64 -4.19 9.15
N ALA A 5 20.19 -3.01 9.42
CA ALA A 5 19.85 -2.24 10.63
C ALA A 5 18.34 -1.90 10.65
N ALA A 6 17.77 -1.46 9.51
CA ALA A 6 16.33 -1.23 9.38
C ALA A 6 15.52 -2.51 9.56
N TYR A 7 15.96 -3.62 8.97
CA TYR A 7 15.30 -4.92 9.14
C TYR A 7 15.29 -5.37 10.61
N PHE A 8 16.45 -5.35 11.29
CA PHE A 8 16.52 -5.79 12.69
C PHE A 8 15.74 -4.87 13.62
N SER A 9 15.74 -3.55 13.38
CA SER A 9 14.89 -2.62 14.11
C SER A 9 13.41 -3.02 14.00
N SER A 10 12.95 -3.38 12.81
CA SER A 10 11.59 -3.84 12.57
C SER A 10 11.29 -5.20 13.19
N LYS A 11 12.21 -6.17 13.00
CA LYS A 11 12.05 -7.54 13.50
C LYS A 11 12.04 -7.64 15.01
N LEU A 12 12.92 -6.90 15.68
CA LEU A 12 13.10 -6.94 17.13
C LEU A 12 12.38 -5.78 17.85
N LYS A 13 11.71 -4.89 17.09
CA LYS A 13 10.91 -3.76 17.59
C LYS A 13 11.70 -2.80 18.50
N PHE A 14 13.00 -2.61 18.24
CA PHE A 14 13.81 -1.63 18.96
C PHE A 14 14.07 -0.36 18.13
N LYS A 15 14.39 0.72 18.80
CA LYS A 15 14.77 1.99 18.18
C LYS A 15 16.28 2.04 17.99
N LEU A 16 16.72 2.46 16.80
CA LEU A 16 18.12 2.76 16.57
C LEU A 16 18.52 4.05 17.28
N ALA A 17 19.72 4.06 17.85
CA ALA A 17 20.27 5.25 18.45
C ALA A 17 20.45 6.37 17.40
N GLN A 18 20.17 7.62 17.79
CA GLN A 18 20.26 8.76 16.88
C GLN A 18 21.64 8.94 16.21
N PRO A 19 22.78 8.74 16.92
CA PRO A 19 24.11 8.79 16.29
C PRO A 19 24.27 7.77 15.15
N LEU A 20 23.70 6.57 15.30
CA LEU A 20 23.73 5.55 14.24
C LEU A 20 22.91 6.00 13.02
N ILE A 21 21.70 6.53 13.23
CA ILE A 21 20.87 7.07 12.13
C ILE A 21 21.60 8.19 11.41
N ASN A 22 22.24 9.10 12.14
CA ASN A 22 23.02 10.21 11.57
C ASN A 22 24.22 9.69 10.75
N SER A 23 24.92 8.67 11.24
CA SER A 23 26.02 8.03 10.51
C SER A 23 25.53 7.34 9.25
N MET A 24 24.40 6.63 9.31
CA MET A 24 23.76 6.03 8.13
C MET A 24 23.37 7.08 7.09
N LYS A 25 22.83 8.23 7.54
CA LYS A 25 22.43 9.33 6.66
C LYS A 25 23.63 9.93 5.92
N LYS A 26 24.76 10.11 6.59
CA LYS A 26 26.02 10.64 5.98
C LYS A 26 26.53 9.77 4.83
N ILE A 27 26.32 8.45 4.90
CA ILE A 27 26.84 7.50 3.91
C ILE A 27 25.72 6.84 3.09
N SER A 28 24.50 7.40 3.13
CA SER A 28 23.31 6.78 2.51
C SER A 28 23.46 6.55 1.00
N SER A 29 24.16 7.45 0.28
CA SER A 29 24.41 7.31 -1.17
C SER A 29 25.21 6.05 -1.52
N ARG A 30 26.01 5.51 -0.58
CA ARG A 30 26.76 4.26 -0.83
C ARG A 30 25.84 3.05 -1.07
N ILE A 31 24.52 3.16 -0.86
CA ILE A 31 23.57 2.11 -1.21
C ILE A 31 23.53 1.86 -2.72
N GLU A 32 23.85 2.85 -3.54
CA GLU A 32 23.83 2.76 -5.01
C GLU A 32 24.86 1.78 -5.58
N ILE A 33 25.92 1.43 -4.81
CA ILE A 33 26.87 0.38 -5.22
C ILE A 33 26.36 -1.05 -5.00
N VAL A 34 25.19 -1.19 -4.31
CA VAL A 34 24.59 -2.49 -4.01
C VAL A 34 23.63 -2.86 -5.14
N SER A 35 23.64 -4.13 -5.58
CA SER A 35 22.74 -4.58 -6.62
C SER A 35 21.26 -4.44 -6.22
N ALA A 36 20.42 -4.18 -7.20
CA ALA A 36 18.97 -3.99 -7.00
C ALA A 36 18.32 -5.21 -6.34
N GLU A 37 18.77 -6.42 -6.71
CA GLU A 37 18.27 -7.67 -6.14
C GLU A 37 18.55 -7.77 -4.63
N ARG A 38 19.75 -7.40 -4.20
CA ARG A 38 20.11 -7.40 -2.77
C ARG A 38 19.33 -6.35 -2.00
N ILE A 39 19.12 -5.17 -2.57
CA ILE A 39 18.29 -4.12 -1.97
C ILE A 39 16.85 -4.61 -1.84
N ARG A 40 16.28 -5.16 -2.92
CA ARG A 40 14.96 -5.76 -2.94
C ARG A 40 14.78 -6.83 -1.85
N ASP A 41 15.72 -7.77 -1.77
CA ASP A 41 15.63 -8.91 -0.86
C ASP A 41 15.65 -8.45 0.61
N GLU A 42 16.49 -7.48 0.95
CA GLU A 42 16.49 -6.88 2.30
C GLU A 42 15.21 -6.06 2.55
N PHE A 43 14.68 -5.37 1.56
CA PHE A 43 13.41 -4.64 1.68
C PHE A 43 12.23 -5.59 1.89
N ILE A 44 12.17 -6.70 1.16
CA ILE A 44 11.16 -7.75 1.35
C ILE A 44 11.22 -8.33 2.76
N LYS A 45 12.41 -8.51 3.35
CA LYS A 45 12.54 -8.94 4.76
C LYS A 45 11.88 -7.96 5.72
N ILE A 46 11.99 -6.64 5.47
CA ILE A 46 11.28 -5.62 6.26
C ILE A 46 9.77 -5.80 6.14
N LEU A 47 9.24 -5.95 4.91
CA LEU A 47 7.81 -6.16 4.68
C LEU A 47 7.26 -7.43 5.36
N LYS A 48 8.09 -8.46 5.51
CA LYS A 48 7.71 -9.72 6.17
C LYS A 48 7.68 -9.65 7.70
N THR A 49 8.14 -8.56 8.32
CA THR A 49 8.07 -8.39 9.78
C THR A 49 6.64 -8.15 10.27
N GLU A 50 6.39 -8.31 11.55
CA GLU A 50 5.07 -8.01 12.15
C GLU A 50 4.68 -6.53 12.07
N LYS A 51 5.68 -5.65 12.08
CA LYS A 51 5.47 -4.19 12.01
C LYS A 51 6.45 -3.54 11.02
N PRO A 52 6.19 -3.67 9.72
CA PRO A 52 7.07 -3.17 8.67
C PRO A 52 7.33 -1.67 8.73
N SER A 53 6.37 -0.89 9.26
CA SER A 53 6.49 0.58 9.41
C SER A 53 7.76 0.99 10.14
N ILE A 54 8.22 0.23 11.12
CA ILE A 54 9.44 0.54 11.89
C ILE A 54 10.65 0.60 10.96
N GLY A 55 10.83 -0.44 10.14
CA GLY A 55 11.95 -0.50 9.19
C GLY A 55 11.86 0.56 8.10
N ILE A 56 10.65 0.82 7.56
CA ILE A 56 10.42 1.84 6.53
C ILE A 56 10.73 3.24 7.08
N ILE A 57 10.32 3.54 8.32
CA ILE A 57 10.64 4.80 9.01
C ILE A 57 12.17 4.95 9.22
N VAL A 58 12.86 3.86 9.57
CA VAL A 58 14.33 3.89 9.70
C VAL A 58 14.97 4.21 8.35
N LEU A 59 14.52 3.60 7.26
CA LEU A 59 15.02 3.90 5.91
C LEU A 59 14.80 5.37 5.55
N GLN A 60 13.63 5.92 5.86
CA GLN A 60 13.30 7.33 5.63
C GLN A 60 14.20 8.26 6.44
N LYS A 61 14.32 8.05 7.77
CA LYS A 61 15.14 8.88 8.66
C LYS A 61 16.63 8.83 8.32
N ALA A 62 17.11 7.68 7.88
CA ALA A 62 18.49 7.49 7.44
C ALA A 62 18.75 7.98 5.99
N GLY A 63 17.76 8.58 5.32
CA GLY A 63 17.91 9.06 3.95
C GLY A 63 18.16 7.96 2.92
N LEU A 64 17.83 6.71 3.26
CA LEU A 64 17.98 5.55 2.38
C LEU A 64 16.77 5.36 1.48
N LEU A 65 15.57 5.76 1.94
CA LEU A 65 14.32 5.49 1.23
C LEU A 65 14.31 6.14 -0.15
N LYS A 66 14.89 7.32 -0.31
CA LYS A 66 15.01 8.02 -1.60
C LYS A 66 15.80 7.24 -2.67
N TYR A 67 16.71 6.35 -2.25
CA TYR A 67 17.47 5.48 -3.16
C TYR A 67 16.76 4.13 -3.35
N VAL A 68 16.18 3.59 -2.29
CA VAL A 68 15.52 2.26 -2.29
C VAL A 68 14.14 2.34 -2.94
N PHE A 69 13.34 3.33 -2.54
CA PHE A 69 11.95 3.50 -3.00
C PHE A 69 11.58 4.99 -3.08
N PRO A 70 12.13 5.74 -4.07
CA PRO A 70 11.94 7.18 -4.17
C PRO A 70 10.45 7.60 -4.23
N GLU A 71 9.58 6.79 -4.84
CA GLU A 71 8.16 7.08 -4.93
C GLU A 71 7.50 7.13 -3.54
N ILE A 72 7.91 6.27 -2.62
CA ILE A 72 7.41 6.26 -1.24
C ILE A 72 8.05 7.38 -0.43
N ASP A 73 9.31 7.68 -0.67
CA ASP A 73 10.01 8.80 -0.01
C ASP A 73 9.34 10.14 -0.31
N THR A 74 8.87 10.36 -1.54
CA THR A 74 8.16 11.58 -1.95
C THR A 74 6.81 11.78 -1.27
N MET A 75 6.24 10.75 -0.66
CA MET A 75 4.99 10.86 0.12
C MET A 75 5.20 11.52 1.49
N TYR A 76 6.44 11.53 2.00
CA TYR A 76 6.75 12.03 3.33
C TYR A 76 6.52 13.54 3.42
N GLY A 77 5.78 13.98 4.46
CA GLY A 77 5.42 15.38 4.66
C GLY A 77 4.40 15.92 3.65
N MET A 78 3.82 15.08 2.82
CA MET A 78 2.81 15.49 1.85
C MET A 78 1.41 15.35 2.42
N ASP A 79 0.76 16.47 2.73
CA ASP A 79 -0.61 16.51 3.23
C ASP A 79 -1.61 15.98 2.20
N GLN A 80 -2.56 15.18 2.71
CA GLN A 80 -3.74 14.75 1.99
C GLN A 80 -5.04 15.25 2.65
N THR A 81 -4.98 16.42 3.30
CA THR A 81 -6.10 16.96 4.09
C THR A 81 -7.32 17.18 3.20
N SER A 82 -8.31 16.35 3.40
CA SER A 82 -9.66 16.44 2.86
C SER A 82 -10.62 16.12 4.01
N GLU A 83 -11.93 16.23 3.80
CA GLU A 83 -12.94 15.83 4.83
C GLU A 83 -12.73 14.40 5.37
N TRP A 84 -11.96 13.57 4.66
CA TRP A 84 -11.78 12.14 4.92
C TRP A 84 -10.40 11.77 5.46
N HIS A 85 -9.37 12.61 5.28
CA HIS A 85 -7.98 12.30 5.59
C HIS A 85 -7.29 13.43 6.36
N HIS A 86 -6.73 13.12 7.53
CA HIS A 86 -6.02 14.06 8.42
C HIS A 86 -4.54 13.70 8.64
N LYS A 87 -3.99 12.79 7.81
CA LYS A 87 -2.60 12.35 7.91
C LYS A 87 -1.85 12.69 6.62
N ASP A 88 -0.53 12.80 6.69
CA ASP A 88 0.26 12.81 5.49
C ASP A 88 0.16 11.46 4.75
N ILE A 89 0.45 11.47 3.44
CA ILE A 89 0.30 10.28 2.60
C ILE A 89 1.24 9.17 3.07
N PHE A 90 2.46 9.50 3.48
CA PHE A 90 3.43 8.52 3.98
C PHE A 90 2.93 7.85 5.27
N ALA A 91 2.49 8.65 6.26
CA ALA A 91 1.98 8.11 7.52
C ALA A 91 0.74 7.22 7.32
N HIS A 92 -0.13 7.59 6.38
CA HIS A 92 -1.24 6.74 5.95
C HIS A 92 -0.73 5.42 5.36
N THR A 93 0.13 5.49 4.35
CA THR A 93 0.65 4.32 3.63
C THR A 93 1.34 3.31 4.55
N ILE A 94 2.24 3.75 5.44
CA ILE A 94 2.91 2.83 6.36
C ILE A 94 1.95 2.21 7.38
N GLN A 95 0.87 2.92 7.76
CA GLN A 95 -0.18 2.34 8.60
C GLN A 95 -0.98 1.28 7.84
N VAL A 96 -1.29 1.48 6.55
CA VAL A 96 -1.94 0.47 5.70
C VAL A 96 -1.07 -0.78 5.60
N VAL A 97 0.25 -0.63 5.46
CA VAL A 97 1.19 -1.77 5.47
C VAL A 97 1.15 -2.54 6.79
N ASP A 98 1.15 -1.85 7.93
CA ASP A 98 1.04 -2.49 9.25
C ASP A 98 -0.32 -3.19 9.44
N ASN A 99 -1.41 -2.60 8.93
CA ASN A 99 -2.73 -3.22 8.96
C ASN A 99 -2.76 -4.48 8.08
N ALA A 100 -2.19 -4.42 6.88
CA ALA A 100 -2.05 -5.58 5.99
C ALA A 100 -1.23 -6.70 6.65
N ALA A 101 -0.16 -6.35 7.39
CA ALA A 101 0.65 -7.31 8.12
C ALA A 101 -0.11 -8.03 9.24
N LYS A 102 -1.13 -7.39 9.83
CA LYS A 102 -2.02 -8.01 10.83
C LYS A 102 -3.07 -8.91 10.20
N LEU A 103 -3.53 -8.57 8.99
CA LEU A 103 -4.60 -9.28 8.30
C LEU A 103 -4.11 -10.47 7.47
N SER A 104 -2.85 -10.45 7.02
CA SER A 104 -2.30 -11.49 6.17
C SER A 104 -0.79 -11.69 6.35
N ASN A 105 -0.36 -12.94 6.22
CA ASN A 105 1.05 -13.30 6.18
C ASN A 105 1.65 -13.19 4.76
N LYS A 106 0.82 -12.97 3.72
CA LYS A 106 1.30 -12.83 2.34
C LYS A 106 2.10 -11.53 2.19
N MET A 107 3.35 -11.64 1.77
CA MET A 107 4.22 -10.51 1.50
C MET A 107 3.68 -9.63 0.37
N GLU A 108 3.06 -10.25 -0.61
CA GLU A 108 2.46 -9.61 -1.79
C GLU A 108 1.39 -8.59 -1.40
N ILE A 109 0.51 -8.93 -0.44
CA ILE A 109 -0.53 -8.02 0.08
C ILE A 109 0.11 -6.82 0.79
N ARG A 110 1.18 -7.05 1.58
CA ARG A 110 1.90 -5.98 2.28
C ARG A 110 2.62 -5.05 1.29
N PHE A 111 3.13 -5.62 0.19
CA PHE A 111 3.72 -4.83 -0.88
C PHE A 111 2.63 -4.04 -1.62
N ALA A 112 1.50 -4.65 -1.93
CA ALA A 112 0.35 -3.95 -2.52
C ALA A 112 -0.12 -2.80 -1.61
N ALA A 113 -0.19 -3.01 -0.30
CA ALA A 113 -0.49 -1.97 0.69
C ALA A 113 0.52 -0.81 0.67
N LEU A 114 1.80 -1.07 0.38
CA LEU A 114 2.81 -0.03 0.26
C LEU A 114 2.62 0.82 -1.01
N VAL A 115 2.18 0.21 -2.11
CA VAL A 115 2.15 0.88 -3.42
C VAL A 115 0.76 1.28 -3.90
N HIS A 116 -0.32 0.94 -3.17
CA HIS A 116 -1.70 1.23 -3.63
C HIS A 116 -1.92 2.70 -3.99
N ASP A 117 -1.33 3.59 -3.23
CA ASP A 117 -1.42 5.04 -3.34
C ASP A 117 -0.17 5.70 -3.98
N ILE A 118 0.69 4.93 -4.64
CA ILE A 118 2.00 5.37 -5.14
C ILE A 118 1.95 6.61 -6.06
N ALA A 119 0.83 6.82 -6.72
CA ALA A 119 0.65 7.95 -7.64
C ALA A 119 0.01 9.18 -7.01
N LYS A 120 -0.39 9.17 -5.74
CA LYS A 120 -0.97 10.35 -5.08
C LYS A 120 -0.08 11.59 -5.19
N PRO A 121 1.25 11.51 -5.00
CA PRO A 121 2.11 12.68 -5.20
C PRO A 121 2.01 13.28 -6.60
N LYS A 122 1.93 12.45 -7.65
CA LYS A 122 1.86 12.89 -9.05
C LYS A 122 0.47 13.39 -9.47
N THR A 123 -0.59 12.92 -8.82
CA THR A 123 -1.97 13.25 -9.18
C THR A 123 -2.61 14.28 -8.26
N ARG A 124 -1.85 14.77 -7.27
CA ARG A 124 -2.32 15.77 -6.32
C ARG A 124 -2.74 17.06 -7.03
N ARG A 125 -3.96 17.52 -6.74
CA ARG A 125 -4.52 18.79 -7.20
C ARG A 125 -5.21 19.47 -6.03
N ILE A 126 -5.37 20.77 -6.10
CA ILE A 126 -6.10 21.56 -5.10
C ILE A 126 -7.46 21.93 -5.73
N ASP A 127 -8.52 21.47 -5.09
CA ASP A 127 -9.89 21.88 -5.38
C ASP A 127 -10.32 22.90 -4.33
N LYS A 128 -10.94 24.02 -4.76
CA LYS A 128 -11.34 25.12 -3.86
C LYS A 128 -12.38 24.70 -2.81
N LYS A 129 -13.19 23.69 -3.09
CA LYS A 129 -14.26 23.20 -2.19
C LYS A 129 -13.88 21.95 -1.43
N LYS A 130 -13.08 21.05 -2.04
CA LYS A 130 -12.79 19.71 -1.50
C LYS A 130 -11.39 19.59 -0.89
N GLY A 131 -10.55 20.62 -1.00
CA GLY A 131 -9.14 20.55 -0.60
C GLY A 131 -8.30 19.71 -1.58
N TYR A 132 -7.41 18.87 -1.09
CA TYR A 132 -6.58 18.04 -1.96
C TYR A 132 -7.39 16.90 -2.59
N THR A 133 -7.19 16.71 -3.89
CA THR A 133 -7.80 15.63 -4.68
C THR A 133 -6.72 14.87 -5.43
N PHE A 134 -6.98 13.57 -5.74
CA PHE A 134 -6.01 12.64 -6.31
C PHE A 134 -6.67 11.80 -7.43
N HIS A 135 -7.43 12.45 -8.31
CA HIS A 135 -8.17 11.74 -9.35
C HIS A 135 -7.25 10.93 -10.26
N GLY A 136 -7.62 9.67 -10.51
CA GLY A 136 -6.91 8.75 -11.39
C GLY A 136 -5.58 8.22 -10.83
N HIS A 137 -5.32 8.36 -9.50
CA HIS A 137 -4.10 7.83 -8.90
C HIS A 137 -3.99 6.30 -9.00
N ASP A 138 -5.10 5.60 -9.09
CA ASP A 138 -5.18 4.16 -9.34
C ASP A 138 -4.59 3.79 -10.71
N ALA A 139 -5.04 4.42 -11.79
CA ALA A 139 -4.56 4.16 -13.15
C ALA A 139 -3.13 4.68 -13.39
N VAL A 140 -2.77 5.82 -12.79
CA VAL A 140 -1.39 6.33 -12.86
C VAL A 140 -0.47 5.43 -12.04
N GLY A 141 -0.90 4.99 -10.85
CA GLY A 141 -0.17 4.08 -9.97
C GLY A 141 0.12 2.74 -10.64
N GLU A 142 -0.89 2.16 -11.29
CA GLU A 142 -0.75 0.93 -12.07
C GLU A 142 0.41 1.03 -13.09
N ARG A 143 0.50 2.14 -13.82
CA ARG A 143 1.59 2.37 -14.78
C ARG A 143 2.94 2.56 -14.10
N MET A 144 2.98 3.26 -12.95
CA MET A 144 4.22 3.48 -12.18
C MET A 144 4.83 2.17 -11.68
N ILE A 145 4.04 1.13 -11.41
CA ILE A 145 4.55 -0.18 -10.99
C ILE A 145 5.52 -0.79 -12.02
N ASN A 146 5.41 -0.47 -13.31
CA ASN A 146 6.37 -0.95 -14.32
C ASN A 146 7.80 -0.46 -14.02
N GLU A 147 7.96 0.82 -13.66
CA GLU A 147 9.26 1.40 -13.32
C GLU A 147 9.79 0.86 -11.99
N VAL A 148 8.92 0.72 -10.99
CA VAL A 148 9.27 0.07 -9.72
C VAL A 148 9.77 -1.35 -9.96
N ALA A 149 9.04 -2.14 -10.74
CA ALA A 149 9.39 -3.53 -11.05
C ALA A 149 10.72 -3.63 -11.80
N ARG A 150 10.96 -2.75 -12.76
CA ARG A 150 12.22 -2.69 -13.52
C ARG A 150 13.39 -2.36 -12.60
N ARG A 151 13.27 -1.29 -11.79
CA ARG A 151 14.33 -0.81 -10.88
C ARG A 151 14.65 -1.83 -9.78
N MET A 152 13.64 -2.41 -9.17
CA MET A 152 13.80 -3.40 -8.08
C MET A 152 13.97 -4.83 -8.59
N LYS A 153 14.00 -5.06 -9.89
CA LYS A 153 14.08 -6.41 -10.49
C LYS A 153 13.01 -7.36 -9.92
N LEU A 154 11.75 -6.88 -9.85
CA LEU A 154 10.65 -7.71 -9.36
C LEU A 154 10.29 -8.80 -10.39
N PRO A 155 9.93 -10.01 -9.93
CA PRO A 155 9.37 -11.03 -10.81
C PRO A 155 8.09 -10.56 -11.50
N ASN A 156 7.85 -11.02 -12.73
CA ASN A 156 6.66 -10.62 -13.48
C ASN A 156 5.34 -10.93 -12.76
N VAL A 157 5.28 -12.09 -12.09
CA VAL A 157 4.09 -12.48 -11.30
C VAL A 157 3.77 -11.40 -10.26
N LEU A 158 4.76 -10.98 -9.46
CA LEU A 158 4.58 -9.93 -8.46
C LEU A 158 4.24 -8.59 -9.12
N LYS A 159 4.90 -8.23 -10.21
CA LYS A 159 4.59 -6.99 -10.96
C LYS A 159 3.12 -6.94 -11.38
N PHE A 160 2.59 -7.98 -12.01
CA PHE A 160 1.20 -8.02 -12.47
C PHE A 160 0.21 -8.02 -11.30
N TYR A 161 0.53 -8.72 -10.23
CA TYR A 161 -0.24 -8.68 -9.00
C TYR A 161 -0.35 -7.26 -8.43
N LEU A 162 0.78 -6.57 -8.25
CA LEU A 162 0.81 -5.19 -7.73
C LEU A 162 0.05 -4.23 -8.64
N LYS A 163 0.21 -4.34 -9.97
CA LYS A 163 -0.54 -3.55 -10.95
C LYS A 163 -2.04 -3.73 -10.77
N LYS A 164 -2.50 -4.98 -10.69
CA LYS A 164 -3.92 -5.32 -10.54
C LYS A 164 -4.49 -4.73 -9.24
N LEU A 165 -3.85 -4.96 -8.11
CA LEU A 165 -4.36 -4.47 -6.82
C LEU A 165 -4.34 -2.94 -6.74
N THR A 166 -3.28 -2.29 -7.25
CA THR A 166 -3.20 -0.83 -7.32
C THR A 166 -4.34 -0.24 -8.17
N LEU A 167 -4.65 -0.84 -9.32
CA LEU A 167 -5.72 -0.38 -10.20
C LEU A 167 -7.11 -0.57 -9.57
N LEU A 168 -7.29 -1.66 -8.82
CA LEU A 168 -8.62 -2.08 -8.36
C LEU A 168 -8.96 -1.62 -6.93
N HIS A 169 -8.01 -1.12 -6.13
CA HIS A 169 -8.20 -0.89 -4.69
C HIS A 169 -9.38 0.02 -4.33
N LEU A 170 -9.76 0.95 -5.20
CA LEU A 170 -10.91 1.84 -4.98
C LEU A 170 -12.27 1.21 -5.35
N ARG A 171 -12.27 0.15 -6.16
CA ARG A 171 -13.52 -0.39 -6.71
C ARG A 171 -14.43 -1.04 -5.66
N PRO A 172 -13.93 -1.85 -4.70
CA PRO A 172 -14.78 -2.39 -3.64
C PRO A 172 -15.45 -1.30 -2.81
N ILE A 173 -14.76 -0.19 -2.54
CA ILE A 173 -15.29 0.96 -1.79
C ILE A 173 -16.39 1.66 -2.58
N ALA A 174 -16.22 1.81 -3.89
CA ALA A 174 -17.23 2.41 -4.76
C ALA A 174 -18.53 1.60 -4.78
N LEU A 175 -18.44 0.26 -4.75
CA LEU A 175 -19.60 -0.63 -4.71
C LEU A 175 -20.46 -0.49 -3.43
N VAL A 176 -19.96 0.16 -2.38
CA VAL A 176 -20.72 0.36 -1.14
C VAL A 176 -21.65 1.57 -1.20
N LYS A 177 -21.35 2.54 -2.07
CA LYS A 177 -22.00 3.86 -2.05
C LYS A 177 -23.32 3.90 -2.80
N ASP A 178 -23.55 3.00 -3.77
CA ASP A 178 -24.70 3.03 -4.68
C ASP A 178 -25.50 1.71 -4.63
N ILE A 179 -26.66 1.69 -5.30
CA ILE A 179 -27.41 0.44 -5.55
C ILE A 179 -26.56 -0.45 -6.43
N VAL A 180 -25.90 -1.44 -5.80
CA VAL A 180 -24.93 -2.31 -6.47
C VAL A 180 -25.63 -3.29 -7.38
N THR A 181 -25.45 -3.16 -8.68
CA THR A 181 -25.93 -4.09 -9.67
C THR A 181 -25.09 -5.37 -9.69
N ASP A 182 -25.71 -6.53 -9.99
CA ASP A 182 -24.98 -7.79 -10.16
C ASP A 182 -23.88 -7.66 -11.25
N SER A 183 -24.15 -6.88 -12.31
CA SER A 183 -23.17 -6.60 -13.37
C SER A 183 -21.91 -5.86 -12.88
N ALA A 184 -22.06 -4.90 -11.98
CA ALA A 184 -20.90 -4.18 -11.41
C ALA A 184 -20.05 -5.10 -10.53
N VAL A 185 -20.70 -5.98 -9.76
CA VAL A 185 -20.02 -6.99 -8.94
C VAL A 185 -19.27 -7.99 -9.81
N ARG A 186 -19.92 -8.54 -10.87
CA ARG A 186 -19.26 -9.46 -11.81
C ARG A 186 -18.03 -8.84 -12.44
N ARG A 187 -18.10 -7.59 -12.89
CA ARG A 187 -16.93 -6.90 -13.47
C ARG A 187 -15.77 -6.81 -12.49
N LEU A 188 -16.05 -6.57 -11.21
CA LEU A 188 -15.00 -6.56 -10.18
C LEU A 188 -14.42 -7.97 -9.97
N MET A 189 -15.29 -8.99 -9.82
CA MET A 189 -14.87 -10.37 -9.62
C MET A 189 -14.01 -10.87 -10.79
N VAL A 190 -14.43 -10.64 -12.02
CA VAL A 190 -13.66 -10.99 -13.23
C VAL A 190 -12.34 -10.24 -13.29
N ALA A 191 -12.32 -8.94 -13.01
CA ALA A 191 -11.10 -8.13 -13.04
C ALA A 191 -10.08 -8.54 -11.97
N ALA A 192 -10.54 -8.93 -10.79
CA ALA A 192 -9.69 -9.38 -9.70
C ALA A 192 -9.24 -10.85 -9.88
N GLY A 193 -10.12 -11.70 -10.42
CA GLY A 193 -9.85 -13.13 -10.58
C GLY A 193 -9.46 -13.77 -9.25
N ASP A 194 -8.39 -14.57 -9.26
CA ASP A 194 -7.89 -15.28 -8.07
C ASP A 194 -7.38 -14.35 -6.95
N ASP A 195 -7.15 -13.07 -7.26
CA ASP A 195 -6.67 -12.10 -6.28
C ASP A 195 -7.82 -11.33 -5.57
N LEU A 196 -9.07 -11.74 -5.74
CA LEU A 196 -10.25 -11.05 -5.17
C LEU A 196 -10.19 -10.98 -3.63
N GLU A 197 -9.84 -12.07 -2.98
CA GLU A 197 -9.69 -12.12 -1.52
C GLU A 197 -8.58 -11.16 -1.05
N ASP A 198 -7.44 -11.17 -1.72
CA ASP A 198 -6.30 -10.31 -1.41
C ASP A 198 -6.67 -8.82 -1.61
N LEU A 199 -7.46 -8.51 -2.65
CA LEU A 199 -7.99 -7.16 -2.86
C LEU A 199 -8.90 -6.72 -1.71
N MET A 200 -9.77 -7.59 -1.21
CA MET A 200 -10.64 -7.28 -0.07
C MET A 200 -9.84 -7.09 1.22
N ILE A 201 -8.77 -7.86 1.43
CA ILE A 201 -7.84 -7.67 2.55
C ILE A 201 -7.15 -6.30 2.44
N LEU A 202 -6.66 -5.92 1.26
CA LEU A 202 -6.06 -4.61 1.02
C LEU A 202 -7.03 -3.48 1.35
N CYS A 203 -8.28 -3.56 0.90
CA CYS A 203 -9.30 -2.55 1.18
C CYS A 203 -9.62 -2.44 2.68
N ARG A 204 -9.61 -3.55 3.43
CA ARG A 204 -9.76 -3.52 4.89
C ARG A 204 -8.53 -2.90 5.56
N ALA A 205 -7.33 -3.19 5.08
CA ALA A 205 -6.09 -2.62 5.59
C ALA A 205 -6.06 -1.09 5.42
N ASP A 206 -6.67 -0.57 4.35
CA ASP A 206 -6.75 0.86 4.03
C ASP A 206 -7.65 1.66 5.01
N ILE A 207 -8.41 0.99 5.87
CA ILE A 207 -9.17 1.65 6.94
C ILE A 207 -8.20 2.13 8.03
N THR A 208 -7.78 3.39 7.96
CA THR A 208 -6.81 3.98 8.92
C THR A 208 -7.44 4.99 9.88
N THR A 209 -8.76 5.18 9.84
CA THR A 209 -9.46 6.07 10.77
C THR A 209 -9.37 5.54 12.21
N LYS A 210 -9.18 6.46 13.17
CA LYS A 210 -9.19 6.13 14.60
C LYS A 210 -10.60 6.14 15.21
N ASN A 211 -11.62 6.54 14.46
CA ASN A 211 -13.01 6.60 14.95
C ASN A 211 -13.65 5.20 14.88
N PRO A 212 -13.96 4.55 16.05
CA PRO A 212 -14.50 3.19 16.09
C PRO A 212 -15.84 3.05 15.36
N LYS A 213 -16.69 4.07 15.39
CA LYS A 213 -17.99 4.08 14.69
C LYS A 213 -17.78 4.03 13.17
N ARG A 214 -16.79 4.79 12.65
CA ARG A 214 -16.44 4.77 11.22
C ARG A 214 -15.83 3.43 10.83
N VAL A 215 -14.92 2.88 11.63
CA VAL A 215 -14.33 1.54 11.39
C VAL A 215 -15.44 0.50 11.26
N LYS A 216 -16.35 0.42 12.26
CA LYS A 216 -17.47 -0.53 12.25
C LYS A 216 -18.36 -0.36 11.00
N LYS A 217 -18.65 0.90 10.62
CA LYS A 217 -19.43 1.20 9.41
C LYS A 217 -18.74 0.69 8.14
N TYR A 218 -17.42 0.93 7.98
CA TYR A 218 -16.67 0.50 6.80
C TYR A 218 -16.57 -1.01 6.72
N LEU A 219 -16.28 -1.70 7.83
CA LEU A 219 -16.25 -3.17 7.88
C LEU A 219 -17.60 -3.78 7.50
N LYS A 220 -18.69 -3.27 8.07
CA LYS A 220 -20.06 -3.72 7.71
C LYS A 220 -20.37 -3.51 6.22
N ASN A 221 -19.82 -2.47 5.64
CA ASN A 221 -19.97 -2.19 4.21
C ASN A 221 -19.25 -3.25 3.37
N PHE A 222 -18.02 -3.62 3.72
CA PHE A 222 -17.30 -4.70 3.03
C PHE A 222 -18.01 -6.05 3.17
N GLU A 223 -18.56 -6.37 4.34
CA GLU A 223 -19.40 -7.57 4.54
C GLU A 223 -20.60 -7.61 3.58
N LYS A 224 -21.24 -6.46 3.34
CA LYS A 224 -22.36 -6.38 2.37
C LYS A 224 -21.89 -6.65 0.94
N VAL A 225 -20.73 -6.10 0.56
CA VAL A 225 -20.15 -6.33 -0.78
C VAL A 225 -19.83 -7.81 -0.95
N GLU A 226 -19.21 -8.45 0.04
CA GLU A 226 -18.87 -9.88 0.00
C GLU A 226 -20.10 -10.78 -0.06
N LYS A 227 -21.14 -10.49 0.74
CA LYS A 227 -22.43 -11.20 0.63
C LYS A 227 -23.02 -11.08 -0.77
N LYS A 228 -22.93 -9.91 -1.38
CA LYS A 228 -23.40 -9.69 -2.74
C LYS A 228 -22.56 -10.47 -3.77
N MET A 229 -21.22 -10.52 -3.59
CA MET A 229 -20.33 -11.33 -4.43
C MET A 229 -20.70 -12.81 -4.37
N ASN A 230 -20.92 -13.35 -3.16
CA ASN A 230 -21.32 -14.74 -2.98
C ASN A 230 -22.67 -15.03 -3.68
N SER A 231 -23.66 -14.15 -3.49
CA SER A 231 -24.97 -14.29 -4.17
C SER A 231 -24.85 -14.26 -5.70
N VAL A 232 -23.96 -13.44 -6.24
CA VAL A 232 -23.72 -13.38 -7.69
C VAL A 232 -23.01 -14.65 -8.17
N PHE A 233 -22.02 -15.13 -7.42
CA PHE A 233 -21.32 -16.36 -7.73
C PHE A 233 -22.25 -17.58 -7.75
N GLU A 234 -23.12 -17.72 -6.74
CA GLU A 234 -24.14 -18.78 -6.68
C GLU A 234 -25.07 -18.75 -7.89
N LYS A 235 -25.58 -17.56 -8.26
CA LYS A 235 -26.45 -17.40 -9.44
C LYS A 235 -25.75 -17.79 -10.75
N ASP A 236 -24.46 -17.54 -10.87
CA ASP A 236 -23.69 -17.83 -12.08
C ASP A 236 -23.27 -19.31 -12.15
N SER A 237 -23.17 -19.99 -10.99
CA SER A 237 -22.86 -21.42 -10.90
C SER A 237 -24.06 -22.33 -11.23
N ILE A 238 -25.30 -21.80 -11.20
CA ILE A 238 -26.54 -22.54 -11.50
C ILE A 238 -26.86 -22.51 -13.02
N LYS A 239 -26.14 -21.72 -13.80
CA LYS A 239 -26.25 -21.65 -15.25
C LYS A 239 -25.25 -22.56 -15.95
#